data_c2a969900eab1becbe59aebc0acda910
#
_entry.id   c2a969900eab1becbe59aebc0acda910
#
_cell.length_a   1.000
_cell.length_b   1.000
_cell.length_c   1.000
_cell.angle_alpha   90.00
_cell.angle_beta   90.00
_cell.angle_gamma   90.00
#
_symmetry.space_group_name_H-M   'P 1'
#
loop_
_entity.id
_entity.type
_entity.pdbx_description
1 polymer ?
#
loop_
_entity_poly.entity_id
_entity_poly.type
_entity_poly.pdbx_seq_one_letter_code
_entity_poly.pdbx_strand_id
1 'polypeptide(L)'
;RDKKIRLQMVKNSLARKVFAANGIQLDDSVWSGTTVVAWGGDSIKDLSKAVDATLKEIVKKNPKDENKFAVKTAVADGQAVPLDQAMKMPTRLEAIGEIIGMILGPASAIAGCLTGPAERAASRTAPLADRREEAAPAPAA
;
A
#
# COMPACT_ATOMS: atom_id res chain seq x y z
N ARG A 1 17.79 -7.19 -10.13
CA ARG A 1 17.30 -7.09 -11.53
C ARG A 1 15.83 -7.46 -11.67
N ASP A 2 15.32 -8.30 -10.78
CA ASP A 2 13.95 -8.84 -10.87
C ASP A 2 12.84 -7.79 -10.67
N LYS A 3 13.10 -6.72 -9.95
CA LYS A 3 12.13 -5.63 -9.68
C LYS A 3 12.27 -4.41 -10.60
N LYS A 4 13.03 -4.49 -11.68
CA LYS A 4 13.29 -3.38 -12.64
C LYS A 4 13.77 -2.07 -11.98
N ILE A 5 14.35 -2.15 -10.78
CA ILE A 5 14.88 -1.00 -10.05
C ILE A 5 16.27 -0.68 -10.57
N ARG A 6 16.51 0.59 -10.87
CA ARG A 6 17.80 1.13 -11.27
C ARG A 6 18.36 2.01 -10.18
N LEU A 7 19.65 1.88 -9.93
CA LEU A 7 20.40 2.68 -8.96
C LEU A 7 21.52 3.40 -9.69
N GLN A 8 21.67 4.69 -9.43
CA GLN A 8 22.76 5.48 -9.99
C GLN A 8 23.30 6.45 -8.95
N MET A 9 24.62 6.49 -8.83
CA MET A 9 25.29 7.51 -8.05
C MET A 9 25.31 8.82 -8.85
N VAL A 10 24.95 9.91 -8.22
CA VAL A 10 24.84 11.22 -8.86
C VAL A 10 25.66 12.27 -8.11
N LYS A 11 26.15 13.26 -8.86
CA LYS A 11 26.81 14.43 -8.26
C LYS A 11 25.74 15.38 -7.75
N ASN A 12 25.79 15.71 -6.46
CA ASN A 12 24.77 16.54 -5.78
C ASN A 12 24.49 17.88 -6.48
N SER A 13 25.55 18.58 -6.92
CA SER A 13 25.40 19.87 -7.61
C SER A 13 24.66 19.76 -8.93
N LEU A 14 24.80 18.66 -9.66
CA LEU A 14 24.09 18.42 -10.91
C LEU A 14 22.66 18.00 -10.64
N ALA A 15 22.48 17.06 -9.71
CA ALA A 15 21.16 16.58 -9.31
C ALA A 15 20.28 17.76 -8.81
N ARG A 16 20.82 18.61 -7.93
CA ARG A 16 20.11 19.81 -7.44
C ARG A 16 19.60 20.70 -8.57
N LYS A 17 20.42 20.96 -9.59
CA LYS A 17 20.00 21.77 -10.76
C LYS A 17 18.87 21.11 -11.54
N VAL A 18 18.95 19.79 -11.75
CA VAL A 18 17.94 19.04 -12.50
C VAL A 18 16.62 18.98 -11.71
N PHE A 19 16.67 18.71 -10.41
CA PHE A 19 15.48 18.70 -9.57
C PHE A 19 14.82 20.06 -9.50
N ALA A 20 15.59 21.14 -9.34
CA ALA A 20 15.08 22.52 -9.35
C ALA A 20 14.44 22.88 -10.71
N ALA A 21 15.05 22.47 -11.83
CA ALA A 21 14.50 22.69 -13.17
C ALA A 21 13.15 21.95 -13.38
N ASN A 22 12.95 20.84 -12.69
CA ASN A 22 11.68 20.09 -12.72
C ASN A 22 10.68 20.55 -11.63
N GLY A 23 10.95 21.66 -10.93
CA GLY A 23 10.07 22.22 -9.91
C GLY A 23 10.09 21.49 -8.57
N ILE A 24 11.01 20.53 -8.39
CA ILE A 24 11.15 19.77 -7.14
C ILE A 24 12.13 20.50 -6.23
N GLN A 25 11.62 21.08 -5.15
CA GLN A 25 12.46 21.71 -4.14
C GLN A 25 12.75 20.73 -3.01
N LEU A 26 14.02 20.44 -2.81
CA LEU A 26 14.52 19.59 -1.74
C LEU A 26 15.39 20.43 -0.79
N ASP A 27 15.31 20.13 0.49
CA ASP A 27 16.14 20.79 1.49
C ASP A 27 17.63 20.56 1.24
N ASP A 28 18.44 21.56 1.58
CA ASP A 28 19.88 21.48 1.40
C ASP A 28 20.53 20.35 2.22
N SER A 29 19.90 19.93 3.31
CA SER A 29 20.33 18.80 4.14
C SER A 29 20.35 17.47 3.37
N VAL A 30 19.46 17.29 2.40
CA VAL A 30 19.39 16.08 1.57
C VAL A 30 20.64 15.92 0.69
N TRP A 31 21.27 17.03 0.32
CA TRP A 31 22.42 17.04 -0.57
C TRP A 31 23.77 16.90 0.14
N SER A 32 23.79 16.58 1.43
CA SER A 32 25.04 16.31 2.17
C SER A 32 25.60 14.92 1.84
N GLY A 33 26.92 14.81 1.65
CA GLY A 33 27.59 13.53 1.36
C GLY A 33 27.27 12.93 -0.01
N THR A 34 27.55 11.64 -0.18
CA THR A 34 27.30 10.89 -1.43
C THR A 34 25.80 10.60 -1.58
N THR A 35 25.29 10.81 -2.76
CA THR A 35 23.86 10.58 -3.06
C THR A 35 23.71 9.54 -4.16
N VAL A 36 22.85 8.57 -3.91
CA VAL A 36 22.42 7.55 -4.87
C VAL A 36 20.95 7.75 -5.12
N VAL A 37 20.57 7.80 -6.38
CA VAL A 37 19.17 7.87 -6.80
C VAL A 37 18.71 6.48 -7.22
N ALA A 38 17.59 6.06 -6.68
CA ALA A 38 16.92 4.81 -7.03
C ALA A 38 15.62 5.14 -7.76
N TRP A 39 15.39 4.53 -8.92
CA TRP A 39 14.15 4.73 -9.67
C TRP A 39 13.76 3.45 -10.41
N GLY A 40 12.52 3.40 -10.88
CA GLY A 40 11.93 2.24 -11.55
C GLY A 40 10.98 1.48 -10.63
N GLY A 41 10.56 0.30 -11.07
CA GLY A 41 9.50 -0.46 -10.42
C GLY A 41 8.11 0.00 -10.87
N ASP A 42 7.09 -0.71 -10.41
CA ASP A 42 5.71 -0.47 -10.83
C ASP A 42 5.05 0.65 -10.01
N SER A 43 5.52 0.86 -8.77
CA SER A 43 5.02 1.93 -7.90
C SER A 43 6.10 2.43 -6.92
N ILE A 44 5.89 3.66 -6.43
CA ILE A 44 6.73 4.25 -5.37
C ILE A 44 6.69 3.44 -4.08
N LYS A 45 5.54 2.86 -3.76
CA LYS A 45 5.34 1.97 -2.60
C LYS A 45 6.24 0.74 -2.68
N ASP A 46 6.28 0.08 -3.85
CA ASP A 46 7.09 -1.12 -4.06
C ASP A 46 8.58 -0.80 -4.09
N LEU A 47 8.95 0.35 -4.70
CA LEU A 47 10.32 0.86 -4.67
C LEU A 47 10.78 1.12 -3.24
N SER A 48 9.98 1.85 -2.45
CA SER A 48 10.30 2.20 -1.06
C SER A 48 10.43 0.98 -0.17
N LYS A 49 9.51 0.01 -0.30
CA LYS A 49 9.58 -1.27 0.42
C LYS A 49 10.81 -2.11 0.03
N ALA A 50 11.15 -2.13 -1.26
CA ALA A 50 12.32 -2.86 -1.73
C ALA A 50 13.62 -2.24 -1.20
N VAL A 51 13.71 -0.91 -1.18
CA VAL A 51 14.87 -0.20 -0.62
C VAL A 51 14.99 -0.45 0.88
N ASP A 52 13.90 -0.33 1.64
CA ASP A 52 13.90 -0.61 3.09
C ASP A 52 14.28 -2.05 3.41
N ALA A 53 13.75 -3.02 2.67
CA ALA A 53 14.09 -4.43 2.83
C ALA A 53 15.59 -4.70 2.57
N THR A 54 16.15 -4.13 1.49
CA THR A 54 17.57 -4.29 1.19
C THR A 54 18.48 -3.60 2.22
N LEU A 55 18.09 -2.44 2.73
CA LEU A 55 18.82 -1.78 3.81
C LEU A 55 18.83 -2.64 5.08
N LYS A 56 17.70 -3.18 5.48
CA LYS A 56 17.59 -4.10 6.63
C LYS A 56 18.42 -5.36 6.44
N GLU A 57 18.51 -5.91 5.24
CA GLU A 57 19.40 -7.04 4.94
C GLU A 57 20.89 -6.68 5.04
N ILE A 58 21.28 -5.50 4.55
CA ILE A 58 22.67 -5.02 4.64
C ILE A 58 23.06 -4.84 6.11
N VAL A 59 22.22 -4.20 6.91
CA VAL A 59 22.44 -3.99 8.35
C VAL A 59 22.51 -5.33 9.09
N LYS A 60 21.65 -6.30 8.77
CA LYS A 60 21.71 -7.65 9.36
C LYS A 60 23.00 -8.39 9.03
N LYS A 61 23.50 -8.26 7.80
CA LYS A 61 24.76 -8.90 7.38
C LYS A 61 25.99 -8.23 7.99
N ASN A 62 25.96 -6.91 8.13
CA ASN A 62 27.07 -6.11 8.61
C ASN A 62 26.56 -5.01 9.57
N PRO A 63 26.50 -5.27 10.88
CA PRO A 63 26.02 -4.28 11.85
C PRO A 63 26.92 -3.02 11.91
N LYS A 64 28.16 -3.10 11.44
CA LYS A 64 29.06 -1.94 11.31
C LYS A 64 28.67 -0.98 10.18
N ASP A 65 27.79 -1.38 9.28
CA ASP A 65 27.39 -0.60 8.11
C ASP A 65 26.05 0.14 8.32
N GLU A 66 25.47 0.06 9.52
CA GLU A 66 24.20 0.71 9.88
C GLU A 66 24.19 2.22 9.57
N ASN A 67 25.30 2.90 9.78
CA ASN A 67 25.44 4.34 9.55
C ASN A 67 25.91 4.71 8.13
N LYS A 68 26.25 3.72 7.28
CA LYS A 68 26.78 4.01 5.93
C LYS A 68 25.70 4.31 4.91
N PHE A 69 24.52 3.74 5.09
CA PHE A 69 23.41 3.90 4.16
C PHE A 69 22.17 4.38 4.92
N ALA A 70 21.74 5.59 4.63
CA ALA A 70 20.51 6.15 5.16
C ALA A 70 19.63 6.64 3.99
N VAL A 71 18.34 6.37 4.06
CA VAL A 71 17.39 6.98 3.13
C VAL A 71 17.21 8.43 3.51
N LYS A 72 17.45 9.33 2.59
CA LYS A 72 17.34 10.76 2.81
C LYS A 72 15.93 11.26 2.60
N THR A 73 15.35 10.96 1.45
CA THR A 73 13.99 11.34 1.09
C THR A 73 13.50 10.50 -0.08
N ALA A 74 12.20 10.40 -0.24
CA ALA A 74 11.56 9.89 -1.45
C ALA A 74 10.91 11.07 -2.20
N VAL A 75 10.84 10.98 -3.51
CA VAL A 75 10.17 11.97 -4.35
C VAL A 75 8.99 11.30 -5.03
N ALA A 76 7.79 11.79 -4.74
CA ALA A 76 6.55 11.33 -5.32
C ALA A 76 5.80 12.51 -5.94
N ASP A 77 5.39 12.40 -7.18
CA ASP A 77 4.59 13.42 -7.88
C ASP A 77 5.17 14.85 -7.79
N GLY A 78 6.49 14.94 -7.79
CA GLY A 78 7.20 16.23 -7.69
C GLY A 78 7.34 16.79 -6.27
N GLN A 79 6.92 16.07 -5.25
CA GLN A 79 7.04 16.46 -3.85
C GLN A 79 8.01 15.56 -3.08
N ALA A 80 8.72 16.16 -2.13
CA ALA A 80 9.55 15.41 -1.19
C ALA A 80 8.67 14.79 -0.12
N VAL A 81 8.80 13.49 0.05
CA VAL A 81 8.00 12.70 1.00
C VAL A 81 8.95 11.85 1.84
N PRO A 82 8.77 11.77 3.16
CA PRO A 82 9.54 10.85 3.98
C PRO A 82 9.25 9.39 3.60
N LEU A 83 10.22 8.51 3.79
CA LEU A 83 10.14 7.09 3.40
C LEU A 83 8.90 6.39 3.98
N ASP A 84 8.56 6.68 5.23
CA ASP A 84 7.42 6.06 5.92
C ASP A 84 6.07 6.39 5.24
N GLN A 85 5.93 7.61 4.73
CA GLN A 85 4.76 8.01 3.98
C GLN A 85 4.76 7.39 2.57
N ALA A 86 5.92 7.35 1.91
CA ALA A 86 6.06 6.72 0.59
C ALA A 86 5.69 5.23 0.61
N MET A 87 6.01 4.52 1.70
CA MET A 87 5.60 3.12 1.89
C MET A 87 4.10 2.93 2.10
N LYS A 88 3.40 3.95 2.62
CA LYS A 88 1.95 3.93 2.87
C LYS A 88 1.14 4.44 1.69
N MET A 89 1.77 5.14 0.75
CA MET A 89 1.08 5.65 -0.43
C MET A 89 0.40 4.50 -1.20
N PRO A 90 -0.88 4.64 -1.54
CA PRO A 90 -1.57 3.64 -2.33
C PRO A 90 -0.99 3.59 -3.74
N THR A 91 -0.93 2.40 -4.31
CA THR A 91 -0.64 2.26 -5.74
C THR A 91 -1.79 2.85 -6.56
N ARG A 92 -1.54 3.18 -7.82
CA ARG A 92 -2.60 3.74 -8.69
C ARG A 92 -3.87 2.89 -8.72
N LEU A 93 -3.73 1.57 -8.77
CA LEU A 93 -4.87 0.65 -8.78
C LEU A 93 -5.56 0.60 -7.40
N GLU A 94 -4.80 0.61 -6.32
CA GLU A 94 -5.34 0.69 -4.96
C GLU A 94 -6.12 1.99 -4.75
N ALA A 95 -5.59 3.13 -5.19
CA ALA A 95 -6.27 4.42 -5.08
C ALA A 95 -7.60 4.45 -5.87
N ILE A 96 -7.60 3.90 -7.08
CA ILE A 96 -8.84 3.76 -7.88
C ILE A 96 -9.84 2.85 -7.16
N GLY A 97 -9.39 1.72 -6.62
CA GLY A 97 -10.23 0.81 -5.85
C GLY A 97 -10.83 1.46 -4.60
N GLU A 98 -10.05 2.27 -3.90
CA GLU A 98 -10.50 3.03 -2.72
C GLU A 98 -11.59 4.04 -3.09
N ILE A 99 -11.39 4.80 -4.17
CA ILE A 99 -12.39 5.75 -4.67
C ILE A 99 -13.69 5.03 -5.06
N ILE A 100 -13.60 3.91 -5.77
CA ILE A 100 -14.75 3.08 -6.12
C ILE A 100 -15.45 2.57 -4.86
N GLY A 101 -14.69 2.11 -3.87
CA GLY A 101 -15.22 1.68 -2.58
C GLY A 101 -15.97 2.78 -1.83
N MET A 102 -15.45 4.01 -1.85
CA MET A 102 -16.13 5.17 -1.26
C MET A 102 -17.44 5.51 -1.96
N ILE A 103 -17.52 5.36 -3.29
CA ILE A 103 -18.74 5.60 -4.07
C ILE A 103 -19.77 4.50 -3.84
N LEU A 104 -19.35 3.25 -3.80
CA LEU A 104 -20.22 2.09 -3.60
C LEU A 104 -20.61 1.85 -2.14
N GLY A 105 -19.84 2.36 -1.19
CA GLY A 105 -20.06 2.18 0.24
C GLY A 105 -21.49 2.54 0.70
N PRO A 106 -22.00 3.75 0.39
CA PRO A 106 -23.35 4.14 0.75
C PRO A 106 -24.42 3.22 0.12
N ALA A 107 -24.25 2.82 -1.12
CA ALA A 107 -25.16 1.92 -1.81
C ALA A 107 -25.18 0.53 -1.16
N SER A 108 -24.00 -0.01 -0.81
CA SER A 108 -23.89 -1.29 -0.07
C SER A 108 -24.51 -1.22 1.31
N ALA A 109 -24.37 -0.10 2.01
CA ALA A 109 -25.00 0.10 3.31
C ALA A 109 -26.53 0.09 3.22
N ILE A 110 -27.11 0.75 2.21
CA ILE A 110 -28.55 0.76 1.95
C ILE A 110 -29.03 -0.66 1.60
N ALA A 111 -28.34 -1.36 0.71
CA ALA A 111 -28.65 -2.74 0.36
C ALA A 111 -28.62 -3.65 1.59
N GLY A 112 -27.59 -3.54 2.44
CA GLY A 112 -27.47 -4.28 3.69
C GLY A 112 -28.61 -4.00 4.70
N CYS A 113 -29.10 -2.76 4.75
CA CYS A 113 -30.27 -2.42 5.58
C CYS A 113 -31.57 -3.07 5.06
N LEU A 114 -31.67 -3.31 3.77
CA LEU A 114 -32.86 -3.95 3.17
C LEU A 114 -32.78 -5.47 3.28
N THR A 115 -31.63 -6.06 3.00
CA THR A 115 -31.45 -7.53 3.00
C THR A 115 -31.19 -8.10 4.39
N GLY A 116 -30.52 -7.36 5.26
CA GLY A 116 -30.11 -7.82 6.61
C GLY A 116 -31.26 -8.33 7.47
N PRO A 117 -32.41 -7.64 7.57
CA PRO A 117 -33.57 -8.15 8.32
C PRO A 117 -34.13 -9.45 7.73
N ALA A 118 -34.18 -9.57 6.40
CA ALA A 118 -34.67 -10.76 5.72
C ALA A 118 -33.76 -11.97 5.95
N GLU A 119 -32.44 -11.78 5.85
CA GLU A 119 -31.45 -12.84 6.13
C GLU A 119 -31.49 -13.31 7.59
N ARG A 120 -31.66 -12.36 8.53
CA ARG A 120 -31.82 -12.70 9.96
C ARG A 120 -33.10 -13.47 10.24
N ALA A 121 -34.20 -13.13 9.55
CA ALA A 121 -35.44 -13.88 9.65
C ALA A 121 -35.28 -15.27 9.05
N ALA A 122 -34.72 -15.38 7.86
CA ALA A 122 -34.47 -16.65 7.17
C ALA A 122 -33.55 -17.58 8.00
N SER A 123 -32.47 -17.07 8.57
CA SER A 123 -31.55 -17.87 9.39
C SER A 123 -32.17 -18.38 10.68
N ARG A 124 -33.20 -17.70 11.20
CA ARG A 124 -33.94 -18.16 12.39
C ARG A 124 -35.04 -19.13 12.06
N THR A 125 -35.64 -19.03 10.87
CA THR A 125 -36.75 -19.91 10.46
C THR A 125 -36.25 -21.24 9.87
N ALA A 126 -35.09 -21.28 9.22
CA ALA A 126 -34.52 -22.50 8.66
C ALA A 126 -34.44 -23.66 9.69
N PRO A 127 -33.80 -23.48 10.87
CA PRO A 127 -33.70 -24.56 11.85
C PRO A 127 -35.04 -24.95 12.48
N LEU A 128 -36.06 -24.08 12.38
CA LEU A 128 -37.43 -24.43 12.82
C LEU A 128 -38.16 -25.26 11.78
N ALA A 129 -37.90 -25.03 10.49
CA ALA A 129 -38.44 -25.84 9.39
C ALA A 129 -37.87 -27.26 9.46
N ASP A 130 -36.56 -27.38 9.65
CA ASP A 130 -35.88 -28.68 9.78
C ASP A 130 -36.43 -29.50 10.98
N ARG A 131 -36.63 -28.86 12.13
CA ARG A 131 -37.23 -29.52 13.31
C ARG A 131 -38.66 -29.91 13.10
N ARG A 132 -39.41 -29.22 12.26
CA ARG A 132 -40.80 -29.53 11.95
C ARG A 132 -40.91 -30.73 10.99
N GLU A 133 -39.98 -30.85 10.04
CA GLU A 133 -39.89 -32.00 9.17
C GLU A 133 -39.48 -33.27 9.94
N GLU A 134 -38.55 -33.13 10.93
CA GLU A 134 -38.11 -34.24 11.77
C GLU A 134 -39.19 -34.72 12.76
N ALA A 135 -40.10 -33.79 13.17
CA ALA A 135 -41.21 -34.07 14.06
C ALA A 135 -42.52 -34.51 13.36
N ALA A 136 -42.52 -34.51 12.02
CA ALA A 136 -43.69 -35.03 11.27
C ALA A 136 -43.79 -36.55 11.43
N PRO A 137 -44.91 -37.12 11.93
CA PRO A 137 -45.08 -38.55 12.03
C PRO A 137 -44.99 -39.18 10.65
N ALA A 138 -44.24 -40.30 10.55
CA ALA A 138 -44.16 -41.11 9.34
C ALA A 138 -45.58 -41.45 8.86
N PRO A 139 -45.85 -41.40 7.55
CA PRO A 139 -47.17 -41.78 7.05
C PRO A 139 -47.44 -43.23 7.44
N ALA A 140 -48.52 -43.41 8.16
CA ALA A 140 -49.01 -44.71 8.52
C ALA A 140 -49.28 -45.53 7.26
N ALA A 141 -48.61 -46.69 7.11
CA ALA A 141 -48.81 -47.62 6.03
C ALA A 141 -50.11 -48.38 6.21
#